data_bea92a3e2c5c9328093dd0c5815ba8b9
#
_entry.id   bea92a3e2c5c9328093dd0c5815ba8b9
#
_cell.length_a   1.000
_cell.length_b   1.000
_cell.length_c   1.000
_cell.angle_alpha   90.00
_cell.angle_beta   90.00
_cell.angle_gamma   90.00
#
_symmetry.space_group_name_H-M   'P 1'
#
loop_
_entity.id
_entity.type
_entity.pdbx_description
1 polymer ?
#
loop_
_entity_poly.entity_id
_entity_poly.type
_entity_poly.pdbx_seq_one_letter_code
_entity_poly.pdbx_strand_id
1 'polypeptide(L)'
;MNKKILALCAFMLLAVVLTAQTVQPKKQKIKVEGRENASLYLTEIYKTDNWAEYYCVYEENKNTFNEDEAEKVMYEFFSNYKRDNAFSSVEVEDLKGVTIGKTTTTMEKRVIFRHVNKR
;
A
#
# COMPACT_ATOMS: atom_id res chain seq x y z
N MET A 1 -1.33 10.45 45.28
CA MET A 1 -1.40 10.13 44.72
C MET A 1 -0.40 9.74 44.04
N ASN A 2 0.20 9.35 44.47
CA ASN A 2 1.14 8.96 43.86
C ASN A 2 0.87 7.93 42.98
N LYS A 3 -0.13 7.25 43.25
CA LYS A 3 -0.48 6.36 42.37
C LYS A 3 -0.85 7.01 41.15
N LYS A 4 -1.28 8.16 41.17
CA LYS A 4 -1.60 8.83 40.04
C LYS A 4 -0.37 9.11 39.33
N ILE A 5 0.63 9.46 39.96
CA ILE A 5 1.85 9.75 39.34
C ILE A 5 2.47 8.56 38.76
N LEU A 6 2.38 7.48 39.46
CA LEU A 6 2.88 6.30 38.96
C LEU A 6 2.19 5.92 37.72
N ALA A 7 0.93 6.04 37.75
CA ALA A 7 0.14 5.69 36.60
C ALA A 7 0.57 6.58 35.48
N LEU A 8 0.89 7.79 35.80
CA LEU A 8 1.29 8.72 34.79
C LEU A 8 2.57 8.29 34.14
N CYS A 9 3.50 7.87 34.91
CA CYS A 9 4.74 7.45 34.36
C CYS A 9 4.58 6.22 33.49
N ALA A 10 3.85 5.30 33.98
CA ALA A 10 3.63 4.11 33.24
C ALA A 10 2.93 4.47 31.98
N PHE A 11 2.07 5.43 32.10
CA PHE A 11 1.35 5.87 30.97
C PHE A 11 2.24 6.49 29.93
N MET A 12 3.24 7.20 30.36
CA MET A 12 4.13 7.81 29.44
C MET A 12 4.94 6.76 28.71
N LEU A 13 5.35 5.76 29.42
CA LEU A 13 6.08 4.72 28.80
C LEU A 13 5.22 4.06 27.76
N LEU A 14 3.98 3.89 28.10
CA LEU A 14 3.06 3.27 27.21
C LEU A 14 2.89 4.14 25.99
N ALA A 15 2.85 5.41 26.18
CA ALA A 15 2.68 6.33 25.08
C ALA A 15 3.81 6.19 24.08
N VAL A 16 4.99 6.01 24.59
CA VAL A 16 6.14 5.88 23.73
C VAL A 16 6.01 4.62 22.90
N VAL A 17 5.56 3.57 23.52
CA VAL A 17 5.40 2.34 22.81
C VAL A 17 4.32 2.48 21.76
N LEU A 18 3.27 3.15 22.11
CA LEU A 18 2.19 3.36 21.18
C LEU A 18 2.67 4.15 20.00
N THR A 19 3.47 5.13 20.25
CA THR A 19 3.98 5.95 19.19
C THR A 19 4.77 5.10 18.23
N ALA A 20 5.55 4.22 18.77
CA ALA A 20 6.34 3.35 17.92
C ALA A 20 5.44 2.46 17.12
N GLN A 21 4.36 2.03 17.70
CA GLN A 21 3.46 1.19 16.98
C GLN A 21 2.66 1.91 15.94
N THR A 22 2.47 3.18 16.14
CA THR A 22 1.69 3.91 15.17
C THR A 22 2.48 4.15 13.90
N VAL A 23 3.75 3.75 13.90
CA VAL A 23 4.50 3.86 12.69
C VAL A 23 4.16 2.66 11.84
N GLN A 24 2.93 2.42 11.60
CA GLN A 24 2.52 1.34 10.75
C GLN A 24 2.36 1.85 9.36
N PRO A 25 2.56 1.01 8.38
CA PRO A 25 2.41 1.45 7.00
C PRO A 25 1.01 1.96 6.77
N LYS A 26 0.89 3.01 6.03
CA LYS A 26 -0.39 3.53 5.68
C LYS A 26 -1.00 2.69 4.59
N LYS A 27 -2.21 2.26 4.79
CA LYS A 27 -2.91 1.48 3.81
C LYS A 27 -4.02 2.33 3.23
N GLN A 28 -4.07 2.42 1.93
CA GLN A 28 -5.01 3.24 1.24
C GLN A 28 -5.85 2.39 0.32
N LYS A 29 -7.15 2.54 0.35
CA LYS A 29 -8.02 1.80 -0.53
C LYS A 29 -8.38 2.70 -1.69
N ILE A 30 -8.20 2.21 -2.91
CA ILE A 30 -8.46 2.98 -4.11
C ILE A 30 -9.51 2.26 -4.92
N LYS A 31 -10.55 2.98 -5.29
CA LYS A 31 -11.60 2.39 -6.07
C LYS A 31 -11.17 2.26 -7.51
N VAL A 32 -11.49 1.17 -8.14
CA VAL A 32 -11.13 0.96 -9.53
C VAL A 32 -12.26 1.46 -10.39
N GLU A 33 -11.96 2.41 -11.24
CA GLU A 33 -12.94 2.99 -12.10
C GLU A 33 -13.43 1.98 -13.12
N GLY A 34 -14.72 1.91 -13.29
CA GLY A 34 -15.28 1.00 -14.26
C GLY A 34 -15.43 -0.44 -13.78
N ARG A 35 -14.99 -0.75 -12.58
CA ARG A 35 -15.13 -2.11 -12.06
C ARG A 35 -15.61 -2.02 -10.63
N GLU A 36 -16.89 -2.10 -10.45
CA GLU A 36 -17.51 -1.92 -9.15
C GLU A 36 -17.06 -2.89 -8.07
N ASN A 37 -16.74 -4.10 -8.47
CA ASN A 37 -16.37 -5.13 -7.50
C ASN A 37 -14.89 -5.27 -7.31
N ALA A 38 -14.13 -4.28 -7.76
CA ALA A 38 -12.68 -4.34 -7.67
C ALA A 38 -12.14 -3.18 -6.85
N SER A 39 -11.06 -3.42 -6.15
CA SER A 39 -10.39 -2.39 -5.36
C SER A 39 -8.90 -2.60 -5.40
N LEU A 40 -8.16 -1.53 -5.25
CA LEU A 40 -6.72 -1.59 -5.11
C LEU A 40 -6.40 -1.17 -3.70
N TYR A 41 -5.47 -1.86 -3.07
CA TYR A 41 -5.02 -1.48 -1.74
C TYR A 41 -3.53 -1.19 -1.85
N LEU A 42 -3.15 -0.01 -1.45
CA LEU A 42 -1.76 0.42 -1.52
C LEU A 42 -1.25 0.62 -0.12
N THR A 43 -0.21 -0.09 0.25
CA THR A 43 0.38 0.03 1.57
C THR A 43 1.79 0.56 1.43
N GLU A 44 2.08 1.67 2.08
CA GLU A 44 3.40 2.27 1.99
C GLU A 44 4.36 1.46 2.84
N ILE A 45 5.45 0.98 2.24
CA ILE A 45 6.44 0.21 2.94
C ILE A 45 7.60 1.08 3.38
N TYR A 46 8.01 1.96 2.48
CA TYR A 46 9.17 2.79 2.76
C TYR A 46 9.09 4.03 1.88
N LYS A 47 9.52 5.12 2.39
CA LYS A 47 9.46 6.35 1.61
C LYS A 47 10.55 7.32 2.02
N THR A 48 11.24 7.86 1.02
CA THR A 48 12.20 8.92 1.23
C THR A 48 11.90 9.98 0.19
N ASP A 49 12.69 11.01 0.12
CA ASP A 49 12.50 12.05 -0.88
C ASP A 49 12.70 11.53 -2.30
N ASN A 50 13.49 10.49 -2.45
CA ASN A 50 13.84 10.00 -3.78
C ASN A 50 13.25 8.66 -4.13
N TRP A 51 12.57 8.06 -3.22
CA TRP A 51 12.18 6.66 -3.39
C TRP A 51 10.92 6.40 -2.59
N ALA A 52 9.99 5.69 -3.15
CA ALA A 52 8.80 5.27 -2.41
C ALA A 52 8.49 3.83 -2.81
N GLU A 53 8.33 2.98 -1.82
CA GLU A 53 8.06 1.58 -2.06
C GLU A 53 6.71 1.21 -1.48
N TYR A 54 5.89 0.54 -2.25
CA TYR A 54 4.55 0.18 -1.83
C TYR A 54 4.25 -1.28 -2.12
N TYR A 55 3.35 -1.80 -1.34
CA TYR A 55 2.82 -3.14 -1.54
C TYR A 55 1.42 -2.91 -2.09
N CYS A 56 1.12 -3.45 -3.23
CA CYS A 56 -0.13 -3.19 -3.90
C CYS A 56 -0.91 -4.48 -4.12
N VAL A 57 -2.17 -4.47 -3.72
CA VAL A 57 -3.04 -5.63 -3.88
C VAL A 57 -4.27 -5.23 -4.69
N TYR A 58 -4.54 -5.99 -5.73
CA TYR A 58 -5.76 -5.80 -6.50
C TYR A 58 -6.71 -6.91 -6.03
N GLU A 59 -7.92 -6.54 -5.68
CA GLU A 59 -8.89 -7.50 -5.19
C GLU A 59 -10.19 -7.33 -5.96
N GLU A 60 -10.76 -8.41 -6.41
CA GLU A 60 -12.00 -8.34 -7.14
C GLU A 60 -12.83 -9.59 -6.87
N ASN A 61 -14.15 -9.47 -7.01
CA ASN A 61 -15.05 -10.60 -6.87
C ASN A 61 -14.55 -11.69 -7.80
N LYS A 62 -14.47 -12.92 -7.31
CA LYS A 62 -13.88 -13.96 -8.11
C LYS A 62 -14.67 -14.29 -9.36
N ASN A 63 -15.95 -13.98 -9.39
CA ASN A 63 -16.76 -14.27 -10.55
C ASN A 63 -16.50 -13.32 -11.72
N THR A 64 -15.95 -12.16 -11.45
CA THR A 64 -15.66 -11.19 -12.49
C THR A 64 -14.19 -10.97 -12.69
N PHE A 65 -13.35 -11.57 -11.87
CA PHE A 65 -11.91 -11.36 -11.95
C PHE A 65 -11.35 -11.86 -13.27
N ASN A 66 -10.50 -11.07 -13.87
CA ASN A 66 -9.81 -11.44 -15.09
C ASN A 66 -8.38 -10.98 -14.92
N GLU A 67 -7.47 -11.89 -15.04
CA GLU A 67 -6.06 -11.60 -14.78
C GLU A 67 -5.50 -10.53 -15.70
N ASP A 68 -5.81 -10.59 -16.97
CA ASP A 68 -5.29 -9.61 -17.92
C ASP A 68 -5.83 -8.22 -17.61
N GLU A 69 -7.08 -8.14 -17.24
CA GLU A 69 -7.68 -6.86 -16.90
C GLU A 69 -7.10 -6.33 -15.60
N ALA A 70 -6.87 -7.21 -14.64
CA ALA A 70 -6.31 -6.80 -13.37
C ALA A 70 -4.90 -6.25 -13.57
N GLU A 71 -4.11 -6.91 -14.40
CA GLU A 71 -2.77 -6.45 -14.70
C GLU A 71 -2.82 -5.07 -15.33
N LYS A 72 -3.72 -4.90 -16.26
CA LYS A 72 -3.85 -3.64 -16.94
C LYS A 72 -4.23 -2.53 -15.97
N VAL A 73 -5.15 -2.80 -15.09
CA VAL A 73 -5.58 -1.82 -14.09
C VAL A 73 -4.41 -1.44 -13.19
N MET A 74 -3.65 -2.42 -12.73
CA MET A 74 -2.54 -2.14 -11.84
C MET A 74 -1.47 -1.32 -12.52
N TYR A 75 -1.09 -1.69 -13.73
CA TYR A 75 -0.04 -0.96 -14.44
C TYR A 75 -0.49 0.43 -14.84
N GLU A 76 -1.75 0.60 -15.12
CA GLU A 76 -2.27 1.90 -15.46
C GLU A 76 -2.22 2.78 -14.21
N PHE A 77 -2.57 2.20 -13.07
CA PHE A 77 -2.50 2.93 -11.81
C PHE A 77 -1.06 3.33 -11.51
N PHE A 78 -0.11 2.42 -11.67
CA PHE A 78 1.29 2.72 -11.39
C PHE A 78 1.80 3.82 -12.31
N SER A 79 1.40 3.78 -13.55
CA SER A 79 1.84 4.77 -14.51
C SER A 79 1.29 6.16 -14.15
N ASN A 80 0.03 6.21 -13.77
CA ASN A 80 -0.58 7.47 -13.39
C ASN A 80 0.01 8.00 -12.09
N TYR A 81 0.26 7.11 -11.15
CA TYR A 81 0.82 7.51 -9.87
C TYR A 81 2.24 8.06 -10.06
N LYS A 82 3.00 7.44 -10.92
CA LYS A 82 4.34 7.89 -11.23
C LYS A 82 4.28 9.29 -11.80
N ARG A 83 3.40 9.53 -12.75
CA ARG A 83 3.28 10.81 -13.38
C ARG A 83 2.76 11.86 -12.41
N ASP A 84 1.73 11.55 -11.66
CA ASP A 84 1.11 12.51 -10.77
C ASP A 84 2.01 12.91 -9.60
N ASN A 85 2.94 12.06 -9.25
CA ASN A 85 3.86 12.34 -8.16
C ASN A 85 5.27 12.66 -8.65
N ALA A 86 5.41 12.88 -9.93
CA ALA A 86 6.66 13.31 -10.53
C ALA A 86 7.82 12.36 -10.31
N PHE A 87 7.55 11.07 -10.27
CA PHE A 87 8.64 10.09 -10.21
C PHE A 87 9.19 9.88 -11.60
N SER A 88 10.45 9.50 -11.67
CA SER A 88 11.11 9.28 -12.95
C SER A 88 10.98 7.84 -13.42
N SER A 89 10.88 6.92 -12.53
CA SER A 89 10.79 5.51 -12.93
C SER A 89 9.94 4.72 -11.96
N VAL A 90 9.46 3.58 -12.42
CA VAL A 90 8.69 2.68 -11.59
C VAL A 90 9.17 1.27 -11.89
N GLU A 91 9.33 0.49 -10.85
CA GLU A 91 9.78 -0.88 -10.95
C GLU A 91 8.74 -1.75 -10.26
N VAL A 92 8.27 -2.79 -10.92
CA VAL A 92 7.21 -3.63 -10.40
C VAL A 92 7.70 -5.06 -10.26
N GLU A 93 7.40 -5.66 -9.12
CA GLU A 93 7.78 -7.03 -8.86
C GLU A 93 6.54 -7.82 -8.48
N ASP A 94 6.29 -8.93 -9.14
CA ASP A 94 5.16 -9.78 -8.80
C ASP A 94 5.53 -10.57 -7.55
N LEU A 95 4.64 -10.55 -6.57
CA LEU A 95 4.92 -11.23 -5.32
C LEU A 95 4.33 -12.61 -5.31
N LYS A 96 3.01 -12.73 -5.43
CA LYS A 96 2.42 -13.98 -5.36
C LYS A 96 1.62 -14.21 -6.54
N GLY A 97 1.43 -14.15 -7.42
CA GLY A 97 0.56 -14.39 -8.51
C GLY A 97 -0.88 -14.18 -8.11
N VAL A 98 -1.74 -14.93 -8.67
CA VAL A 98 -3.17 -14.81 -8.38
C VAL A 98 -3.56 -15.77 -7.27
N THR A 99 -4.26 -15.25 -6.27
CA THR A 99 -4.75 -16.08 -5.17
C THR A 99 -6.26 -16.08 -5.18
N ILE A 100 -6.86 -17.23 -5.31
CA ILE A 100 -8.29 -17.34 -5.39
C ILE A 100 -8.86 -17.66 -4.02
N GLY A 101 -9.69 -16.77 -3.50
CA GLY A 101 -10.31 -16.95 -2.22
C GLY A 101 -11.72 -17.45 -2.37
N LYS A 102 -12.48 -17.41 -1.30
CA LYS A 102 -13.84 -17.87 -1.34
C LYS A 102 -14.74 -16.95 -2.13
N THR A 103 -14.60 -15.68 -1.95
CA THR A 103 -15.45 -14.72 -2.62
C THR A 103 -14.67 -13.76 -3.50
N THR A 104 -13.39 -13.58 -3.22
CA THR A 104 -12.59 -12.63 -3.99
C THR A 104 -11.30 -13.30 -4.47
N THR A 105 -10.73 -12.71 -5.49
CA THR A 105 -9.45 -13.14 -6.03
C THR A 105 -8.51 -11.94 -5.93
N THR A 106 -7.27 -12.18 -5.54
CA THR A 106 -6.32 -11.09 -5.36
C THR A 106 -5.07 -11.30 -6.18
N MET A 107 -4.40 -10.21 -6.48
CA MET A 107 -3.14 -10.23 -7.19
C MET A 107 -2.24 -9.23 -6.48
N GLU A 108 -1.02 -9.62 -6.11
CA GLU A 108 -0.15 -8.80 -5.29
C GLU A 108 1.14 -8.44 -6.00
N LYS A 109 1.53 -7.18 -5.88
CA LYS A 109 2.76 -6.71 -6.48
C LYS A 109 3.45 -5.72 -5.54
N ARG A 110 4.76 -5.64 -5.66
CA ARG A 110 5.54 -4.67 -4.93
C ARG A 110 5.97 -3.66 -5.96
N VAL A 111 5.83 -2.39 -5.66
CA VAL A 111 6.17 -1.37 -6.64
C VAL A 111 7.09 -0.34 -6.02
N ILE A 112 8.10 0.05 -6.75
CA ILE A 112 9.07 1.03 -6.29
C ILE A 112 9.10 2.18 -7.27
N PHE A 113 8.86 3.38 -6.76
CA PHE A 113 8.93 4.60 -7.56
C PHE A 113 10.20 5.34 -7.17
N ARG A 114 10.92 5.85 -8.15
CA ARG A 114 12.17 6.56 -7.89
C ARG A 114 12.24 7.87 -8.65
N HIS A 115 12.90 8.84 -8.04
CA HIS A 115 13.24 10.07 -8.73
C HIS A 115 14.67 9.93 -9.21
N VAL A 116 14.89 10.29 -10.45
CA VAL A 116 16.24 10.26 -10.94
C VAL A 116 16.90 11.54 -10.48
N ASN A 117 18.05 11.41 -9.90
CA ASN A 117 18.73 12.55 -9.42
C ASN A 117 19.36 13.25 -10.54
N LYS A 118 19.11 14.48 -10.67
CA LYS A 118 19.64 15.14 -11.68
C LYS A 118 20.72 15.83 -11.27
N ARG A 119 21.52 16.02 -11.27
CA ARG A 119 22.47 16.67 -10.90
C ARG A 119 23.01 17.24 -11.43
#